data_feb6c6bfc5ad40e2aca9f9ee5733034c
#
_entry.id   feb6c6bfc5ad40e2aca9f9ee5733034c
#
_cell.length_a   1.000
_cell.length_b   1.000
_cell.length_c   1.000
_cell.angle_alpha   90.00
_cell.angle_beta   90.00
_cell.angle_gamma   90.00
#
_symmetry.space_group_name_H-M   'P 1'
#
loop_
_entity.id
_entity.type
_entity.pdbx_description
1 polymer ?
#
loop_
_entity_poly.entity_id
_entity_poly.type
_entity_poly.pdbx_seq_one_letter_code
_entity_poly.pdbx_strand_id
1 'polypeptide(L)'
;MAENVKVWEEDILLPTYGIGKAEKNPMFLEKRVYQGSSGVVYPYAVVEKIEDTCENKSYHAVWMENEYIKVMILPELGGRVQMAYDKIKKRHFIYYNQVIKPALVGLTGPWISGGIEFNWPQHHRPSTFLPIDFTIERCADGSAIVWVSERERMFHQKGMAGFTLRPGRAVLEIQGKLYNPTPIPQTFLWWANPAVAVNDAYQSVFPADVNAVFDHGKRDVSRYPIATGTYYKMDYS
;
A
#
# COMPACT_ATOMS: atom_id res chain seq x y z
N MET A 1 14.37 19.47 24.55
CA MET A 1 14.64 18.20 23.83
C MET A 1 13.33 17.79 23.17
N ALA A 2 13.37 17.26 21.95
CA ALA A 2 12.18 16.74 21.30
C ALA A 2 11.66 15.50 22.08
N GLU A 3 10.36 15.30 22.13
CA GLU A 3 9.77 14.14 22.79
C GLU A 3 10.01 12.87 21.96
N ASN A 4 10.15 11.73 22.65
CA ASN A 4 10.24 10.44 21.98
C ASN A 4 8.97 10.16 21.16
N VAL A 5 9.13 9.44 20.05
CA VAL A 5 8.00 8.98 19.24
C VAL A 5 7.12 8.04 20.07
N LYS A 6 5.83 8.36 20.10
CA LYS A 6 4.81 7.51 20.74
C LYS A 6 4.38 6.42 19.75
N VAL A 7 4.31 5.18 20.23
CA VAL A 7 3.77 4.05 19.45
C VAL A 7 2.85 3.27 20.38
N TRP A 8 1.62 3.01 19.90
CA TRP A 8 0.62 2.22 20.64
C TRP A 8 -0.26 1.43 19.69
N GLU A 9 -0.95 0.48 20.24
CA GLU A 9 -1.90 -0.40 19.57
C GLU A 9 -3.30 -0.10 20.10
N GLU A 10 -4.30 -0.13 19.24
CA GLU A 10 -5.68 0.21 19.59
C GLU A 10 -6.64 -0.45 18.60
N ASP A 11 -7.72 -1.03 19.12
CA ASP A 11 -8.80 -1.51 18.27
C ASP A 11 -9.73 -0.37 17.87
N ILE A 12 -9.92 -0.18 16.58
CA ILE A 12 -10.74 0.88 16.00
C ILE A 12 -11.88 0.31 15.17
N LEU A 13 -13.00 1.03 15.14
CA LEU A 13 -14.14 0.68 14.29
C LEU A 13 -14.08 1.47 12.99
N LEU A 14 -14.11 0.76 11.85
CA LEU A 14 -14.19 1.37 10.53
C LEU A 14 -15.40 0.81 9.76
N PRO A 15 -16.18 1.67 9.09
CA PRO A 15 -17.21 1.23 8.16
C PRO A 15 -16.57 0.36 7.08
N THR A 16 -17.06 -0.85 6.90
CA THR A 16 -16.43 -1.85 6.03
C THR A 16 -17.47 -2.56 5.18
N TYR A 17 -17.28 -2.54 3.87
CA TYR A 17 -18.04 -3.39 2.96
C TYR A 17 -17.47 -4.80 2.99
N GLY A 18 -18.36 -5.77 3.09
CA GLY A 18 -17.99 -7.17 3.14
C GLY A 18 -17.40 -7.69 1.82
N ILE A 19 -16.78 -8.83 1.89
CA ILE A 19 -16.31 -9.60 0.73
C ILE A 19 -17.01 -10.95 0.67
N GLY A 20 -17.19 -11.48 -0.53
CA GLY A 20 -17.75 -12.80 -0.74
C GLY A 20 -16.84 -13.91 -0.21
N LYS A 21 -17.34 -15.13 -0.26
CA LYS A 21 -16.59 -16.30 0.17
C LYS A 21 -15.31 -16.47 -0.66
N ALA A 22 -14.20 -16.68 0.03
CA ALA A 22 -12.92 -16.97 -0.61
C ALA A 22 -12.91 -18.40 -1.19
N GLU A 23 -12.58 -18.55 -2.46
CA GLU A 23 -12.40 -19.84 -3.13
C GLU A 23 -10.99 -20.35 -2.84
N LYS A 24 -10.91 -21.46 -2.10
CA LYS A 24 -9.63 -22.07 -1.66
C LYS A 24 -8.91 -22.83 -2.77
N ASN A 25 -9.64 -23.26 -3.79
CA ASN A 25 -9.10 -23.93 -4.95
C ASN A 25 -9.32 -23.04 -6.19
N PRO A 26 -8.61 -21.93 -6.33
CA PRO A 26 -8.82 -21.01 -7.42
C PRO A 26 -8.62 -21.73 -8.75
N MET A 27 -9.49 -21.46 -9.72
CA MET A 27 -9.31 -21.98 -11.06
C MET A 27 -8.03 -21.39 -11.67
N PHE A 28 -7.19 -22.25 -12.22
CA PHE A 28 -5.96 -21.87 -12.92
C PHE A 28 -6.24 -21.26 -14.30
N LEU A 29 -7.33 -20.53 -14.44
CA LEU A 29 -7.70 -19.84 -15.65
C LEU A 29 -7.21 -18.41 -15.64
N GLU A 30 -6.43 -18.04 -16.62
CA GLU A 30 -5.85 -16.71 -16.79
C GLU A 30 -6.88 -15.60 -17.04
N LYS A 31 -8.14 -15.94 -17.30
CA LYS A 31 -9.21 -14.98 -17.58
C LYS A 31 -9.62 -14.08 -16.40
N ARG A 32 -9.11 -14.35 -15.19
CA ARG A 32 -9.32 -13.52 -13.99
C ARG A 32 -8.29 -12.41 -13.85
N VAL A 33 -7.44 -12.27 -14.83
CA VAL A 33 -6.27 -11.41 -14.72
C VAL A 33 -6.62 -9.99 -15.08
N TYR A 34 -6.45 -9.11 -14.14
CA TYR A 34 -6.47 -7.68 -14.35
C TYR A 34 -5.05 -7.18 -14.66
N GLN A 35 -4.94 -6.21 -15.55
CA GLN A 35 -3.69 -5.50 -15.82
C GLN A 35 -2.49 -6.38 -16.24
N GLY A 36 -2.74 -7.51 -16.86
CA GLY A 36 -1.68 -8.35 -17.43
C GLY A 36 -0.90 -9.21 -16.44
N SER A 37 -1.42 -9.44 -15.25
CA SER A 37 -0.87 -10.42 -14.31
C SER A 37 -1.23 -11.85 -14.75
N SER A 38 -0.48 -12.87 -14.28
CA SER A 38 -0.69 -14.26 -14.70
C SER A 38 -1.99 -14.91 -14.20
N GLY A 39 -2.67 -14.32 -13.22
CA GLY A 39 -3.85 -14.88 -12.57
C GLY A 39 -3.62 -16.15 -11.76
N VAL A 40 -2.42 -16.68 -11.75
CA VAL A 40 -2.05 -17.84 -10.95
C VAL A 40 -1.62 -17.36 -9.57
N VAL A 41 -2.47 -17.57 -8.58
CA VAL A 41 -2.25 -17.08 -7.21
C VAL A 41 -2.19 -18.20 -6.17
N TYR A 42 -2.26 -19.46 -6.63
CA TYR A 42 -2.12 -20.59 -5.70
C TYR A 42 -0.85 -20.47 -4.85
N PRO A 43 -0.90 -20.68 -3.54
CA PRO A 43 -1.99 -21.24 -2.75
C PRO A 43 -2.92 -20.21 -2.06
N TYR A 44 -2.99 -18.98 -2.56
CA TYR A 44 -3.94 -18.02 -2.01
C TYR A 44 -5.37 -18.30 -2.49
N ALA A 45 -6.33 -18.07 -1.59
CA ALA A 45 -7.74 -18.09 -1.97
C ALA A 45 -8.12 -16.85 -2.80
N VAL A 46 -9.11 -16.99 -3.67
CA VAL A 46 -9.59 -15.90 -4.53
C VAL A 46 -10.99 -15.49 -4.12
N VAL A 47 -11.23 -14.18 -4.06
CA VAL A 47 -12.53 -13.58 -3.82
C VAL A 47 -13.01 -12.92 -5.12
N GLU A 48 -14.22 -13.27 -5.57
CA GLU A 48 -14.79 -12.76 -6.83
C GLU A 48 -15.99 -11.84 -6.62
N LYS A 49 -16.36 -11.58 -5.38
CA LYS A 49 -17.53 -10.77 -5.05
C LYS A 49 -17.19 -9.77 -3.94
N ILE A 50 -17.62 -8.54 -4.12
CA ILE A 50 -17.68 -7.52 -3.07
C ILE A 50 -19.14 -7.36 -2.67
N GLU A 51 -19.42 -7.32 -1.38
CA GLU A 51 -20.77 -7.13 -0.87
C GLU A 51 -21.17 -5.64 -0.92
N ASP A 52 -22.47 -5.38 -1.04
CA ASP A 52 -23.01 -4.01 -1.04
C ASP A 52 -23.45 -3.54 0.35
N THR A 53 -23.32 -4.38 1.36
CA THR A 53 -23.62 -4.06 2.75
C THR A 53 -22.40 -3.52 3.47
N CYS A 54 -22.59 -2.45 4.24
CA CYS A 54 -21.56 -1.79 5.02
C CYS A 54 -21.88 -1.93 6.51
N GLU A 55 -20.95 -2.45 7.27
CA GLU A 55 -21.05 -2.61 8.72
C GLU A 55 -19.77 -2.11 9.40
N ASN A 56 -19.87 -1.70 10.66
CA ASN A 56 -18.68 -1.35 11.43
C ASN A 56 -17.93 -2.61 11.81
N LYS A 57 -16.68 -2.69 11.37
CA LYS A 57 -15.75 -3.79 11.70
C LYS A 57 -14.62 -3.27 12.56
N SER A 58 -14.25 -4.03 13.59
CA SER A 58 -13.06 -3.76 14.39
C SER A 58 -11.80 -4.16 13.64
N TYR A 59 -10.79 -3.28 13.69
CA TYR A 59 -9.44 -3.51 13.18
C TYR A 59 -8.42 -3.18 14.25
N HIS A 60 -7.42 -4.02 14.39
CA HIS A 60 -6.28 -3.74 15.24
C HIS A 60 -5.33 -2.75 14.54
N ALA A 61 -5.28 -1.53 15.03
CA ALA A 61 -4.47 -0.45 14.46
C ALA A 61 -3.18 -0.27 15.26
N VAL A 62 -2.07 -0.06 14.55
CA VAL A 62 -0.80 0.39 15.13
C VAL A 62 -0.62 1.86 14.80
N TRP A 63 -0.49 2.66 15.85
CA TRP A 63 -0.33 4.09 15.75
C TRP A 63 1.10 4.53 16.02
N MET A 64 1.53 5.53 15.29
CA MET A 64 2.79 6.25 15.53
C MET A 64 2.53 7.74 15.58
N GLU A 65 3.16 8.45 16.52
CA GLU A 65 2.99 9.90 16.64
C GLU A 65 4.27 10.57 17.18
N ASN A 66 4.63 11.69 16.54
CA ASN A 66 5.57 12.67 17.09
C ASN A 66 4.94 14.07 17.14
N GLU A 67 5.72 15.12 17.30
CA GLU A 67 5.24 16.50 17.41
C GLU A 67 4.50 16.95 16.14
N TYR A 68 4.83 16.41 14.98
CA TYR A 68 4.39 16.88 13.66
C TYR A 68 3.41 15.95 12.97
N ILE A 69 3.58 14.64 13.12
CA ILE A 69 2.91 13.63 12.31
C ILE A 69 2.25 12.58 13.19
N LYS A 70 1.04 12.19 12.82
CA LYS A 70 0.33 11.01 13.35
C LYS A 70 0.01 10.05 12.22
N VAL A 71 0.34 8.77 12.41
CA VAL A 71 0.20 7.71 11.39
C VAL A 71 -0.58 6.55 11.96
N MET A 72 -1.46 5.95 11.15
CA MET A 72 -2.19 4.72 11.46
C MET A 72 -1.84 3.63 10.45
N ILE A 73 -1.44 2.49 10.94
CA ILE A 73 -1.08 1.30 10.17
C ILE A 73 -2.10 0.20 10.48
N LEU A 74 -2.57 -0.51 9.46
CA LEU A 74 -3.52 -1.61 9.60
C LEU A 74 -2.87 -2.95 9.19
N PRO A 75 -2.34 -3.72 10.14
CA PRO A 75 -1.73 -5.03 9.86
C PRO A 75 -2.70 -6.01 9.19
N GLU A 76 -3.98 -6.00 9.58
CA GLU A 76 -5.01 -6.88 9.02
C GLU A 76 -5.34 -6.60 7.55
N LEU A 77 -4.98 -5.43 7.05
CA LEU A 77 -5.19 -5.01 5.66
C LEU A 77 -3.85 -4.83 4.93
N GLY A 78 -3.03 -5.86 4.94
CA GLY A 78 -1.74 -5.88 4.25
C GLY A 78 -0.69 -4.97 4.87
N GLY A 79 -0.85 -4.51 6.11
CA GLY A 79 0.12 -3.64 6.78
C GLY A 79 0.25 -2.26 6.13
N ARG A 80 -0.80 -1.79 5.50
CA ARG A 80 -0.83 -0.47 4.85
C ARG A 80 -0.77 0.68 5.85
N VAL A 81 -0.21 1.80 5.44
CA VAL A 81 -0.44 3.07 6.13
C VAL A 81 -1.83 3.56 5.71
N GLN A 82 -2.81 3.46 6.61
CA GLN A 82 -4.19 3.84 6.30
C GLN A 82 -4.41 5.35 6.41
N MET A 83 -3.72 6.01 7.34
CA MET A 83 -3.84 7.43 7.60
C MET A 83 -2.47 8.02 7.94
N ALA A 84 -2.18 9.22 7.41
CA ALA A 84 -1.05 10.03 7.83
C ALA A 84 -1.46 11.51 7.87
N TYR A 85 -1.36 12.09 9.06
CA TYR A 85 -1.87 13.42 9.38
C TYR A 85 -0.76 14.38 9.77
N ASP A 86 -0.72 15.53 9.13
CA ASP A 86 0.15 16.67 9.47
C ASP A 86 -0.55 17.51 10.55
N LYS A 87 -0.01 17.47 11.77
CA LYS A 87 -0.56 18.17 12.94
C LYS A 87 -0.40 19.69 12.84
N ILE A 88 0.60 20.18 12.11
CA ILE A 88 0.87 21.62 11.94
C ILE A 88 -0.10 22.21 10.93
N LYS A 89 -0.21 21.59 9.75
CA LYS A 89 -1.14 22.03 8.70
C LYS A 89 -2.56 21.54 8.90
N LYS A 90 -2.80 20.71 9.91
CA LYS A 90 -4.12 20.14 10.27
C LYS A 90 -4.81 19.48 9.08
N ARG A 91 -4.05 18.68 8.33
CA ARG A 91 -4.55 17.96 7.14
C ARG A 91 -3.89 16.59 6.98
N HIS A 92 -4.58 15.69 6.32
CA HIS A 92 -3.98 14.45 5.84
C HIS A 92 -3.06 14.77 4.66
N PHE A 93 -1.82 14.28 4.67
CA PHE A 93 -0.89 14.44 3.55
C PHE A 93 -0.91 13.24 2.60
N ILE A 94 -1.62 12.17 2.99
CA ILE A 94 -2.09 11.09 2.11
C ILE A 94 -3.62 11.08 2.14
N TYR A 95 -4.27 10.57 1.10
CA TYR A 95 -5.72 10.44 1.08
C TYR A 95 -6.20 9.42 2.11
N TYR A 96 -6.83 9.89 3.17
CA TYR A 96 -7.42 9.05 4.20
C TYR A 96 -8.81 8.60 3.77
N ASN A 97 -8.93 7.34 3.33
CA ASN A 97 -10.21 6.72 3.06
C ASN A 97 -10.79 6.19 4.37
N GLN A 98 -11.87 6.82 4.84
CA GLN A 98 -12.51 6.51 6.12
C GLN A 98 -13.44 5.29 6.05
N VAL A 99 -13.59 4.72 4.87
CA VAL A 99 -14.42 3.54 4.61
C VAL A 99 -13.56 2.47 3.95
N ILE A 100 -13.64 1.26 4.44
CA ILE A 100 -13.00 0.10 3.80
C ILE A 100 -13.98 -0.45 2.76
N LYS A 101 -13.85 0.02 1.52
CA LYS A 101 -14.64 -0.48 0.39
C LYS A 101 -13.72 -1.13 -0.65
N PRO A 102 -13.66 -2.47 -0.67
CA PRO A 102 -12.82 -3.17 -1.64
C PRO A 102 -13.32 -3.02 -3.07
N ALA A 103 -12.37 -3.16 -4.02
CA ALA A 103 -12.63 -3.39 -5.44
C ALA A 103 -11.86 -4.63 -5.89
N LEU A 104 -12.29 -5.29 -6.95
CA LEU A 104 -11.65 -6.50 -7.48
C LEU A 104 -10.49 -6.10 -8.40
N VAL A 105 -9.39 -5.65 -7.82
CA VAL A 105 -8.18 -5.17 -8.52
C VAL A 105 -6.94 -5.98 -8.16
N GLY A 106 -6.85 -6.48 -6.92
CA GLY A 106 -5.71 -7.26 -6.44
C GLY A 106 -5.62 -8.65 -7.06
N LEU A 107 -4.47 -9.30 -6.96
CA LEU A 107 -4.27 -10.66 -7.51
C LEU A 107 -5.24 -11.69 -6.95
N THR A 108 -5.66 -11.56 -5.69
CA THR A 108 -6.65 -12.44 -5.06
C THR A 108 -8.06 -11.87 -5.04
N GLY A 109 -8.28 -10.72 -5.69
CA GLY A 109 -9.55 -10.01 -5.78
C GLY A 109 -9.54 -8.70 -5.02
N PRO A 110 -9.78 -8.68 -3.70
CA PRO A 110 -9.98 -7.44 -2.96
C PRO A 110 -8.74 -6.55 -2.90
N TRP A 111 -8.94 -5.27 -3.13
CA TRP A 111 -7.98 -4.19 -3.01
C TRP A 111 -8.71 -2.94 -2.53
N ILE A 112 -8.10 -2.13 -1.70
CA ILE A 112 -8.67 -0.86 -1.23
C ILE A 112 -7.80 0.33 -1.63
N SER A 113 -8.45 1.43 -2.01
CA SER A 113 -7.82 2.71 -2.32
C SER A 113 -7.52 3.53 -1.05
N GLY A 114 -6.77 4.60 -1.22
CA GLY A 114 -6.39 5.49 -0.12
C GLY A 114 -5.14 5.01 0.63
N GLY A 115 -4.61 5.84 1.52
CA GLY A 115 -3.42 5.52 2.29
C GLY A 115 -2.17 5.28 1.46
N ILE A 116 -1.29 4.40 1.93
CA ILE A 116 -0.14 3.89 1.18
C ILE A 116 -0.16 2.37 1.24
N GLU A 117 -0.27 1.75 0.08
CA GLU A 117 -0.11 0.32 -0.11
C GLU A 117 1.34 -0.01 -0.47
N PHE A 118 1.85 -1.13 0.02
CA PHE A 118 3.20 -1.62 -0.30
C PHE A 118 3.11 -2.98 -0.98
N ASN A 119 3.78 -3.14 -2.11
CA ASN A 119 3.65 -4.29 -2.98
C ASN A 119 4.97 -5.00 -3.25
N TRP A 120 4.93 -6.31 -3.19
CA TRP A 120 5.96 -7.29 -3.56
C TRP A 120 5.34 -8.69 -3.69
N PRO A 121 5.90 -9.68 -4.36
CA PRO A 121 7.00 -9.57 -5.31
C PRO A 121 6.55 -9.01 -6.64
N GLN A 122 5.25 -8.85 -6.85
CA GLN A 122 4.65 -8.35 -8.09
C GLN A 122 3.23 -7.82 -7.86
N HIS A 123 2.77 -6.94 -8.73
CA HIS A 123 1.41 -6.44 -8.83
C HIS A 123 0.88 -5.86 -7.49
N HIS A 124 -0.44 -5.66 -7.36
CA HIS A 124 -1.12 -5.53 -6.06
C HIS A 124 -1.07 -6.90 -5.39
N ARG A 125 -0.13 -7.06 -4.47
CA ARG A 125 0.23 -8.36 -3.92
C ARG A 125 -0.97 -9.17 -3.41
N PRO A 126 -0.90 -10.51 -3.37
CA PRO A 126 -1.99 -11.36 -2.90
C PRO A 126 -2.48 -11.02 -1.49
N SER A 127 -1.60 -10.59 -0.61
CA SER A 127 -1.89 -10.24 0.78
C SER A 127 -2.27 -8.76 0.99
N THR A 128 -2.48 -7.96 -0.06
CA THR A 128 -2.84 -6.54 0.11
C THR A 128 -4.12 -6.34 0.94
N PHE A 129 -4.99 -7.34 0.96
CA PHE A 129 -6.23 -7.37 1.75
C PHE A 129 -6.26 -8.52 2.76
N LEU A 130 -5.12 -8.98 3.21
CA LEU A 130 -4.97 -10.07 4.19
C LEU A 130 -4.10 -9.61 5.35
N PRO A 131 -4.26 -10.24 6.54
CA PRO A 131 -3.38 -9.98 7.68
C PRO A 131 -1.93 -10.33 7.36
N ILE A 132 -1.01 -9.51 7.84
CA ILE A 132 0.43 -9.77 7.83
C ILE A 132 1.03 -9.49 9.20
N ASP A 133 2.23 -10.00 9.44
CA ASP A 133 2.95 -9.81 10.69
C ASP A 133 3.46 -8.38 10.85
N PHE A 134 3.54 -7.91 12.09
CA PHE A 134 4.19 -6.64 12.40
C PHE A 134 5.05 -6.72 13.67
N THR A 135 5.97 -5.78 13.79
CA THR A 135 6.83 -5.63 14.97
C THR A 135 7.13 -4.16 15.20
N ILE A 136 7.15 -3.76 16.46
CA ILE A 136 7.48 -2.39 16.89
C ILE A 136 8.91 -2.38 17.44
N GLU A 137 9.76 -1.53 16.86
CA GLU A 137 11.13 -1.28 17.30
C GLU A 137 11.21 0.14 17.88
N ARG A 138 11.67 0.26 19.12
CA ARG A 138 11.93 1.54 19.77
C ARG A 138 13.43 1.75 19.87
N CYS A 139 13.92 2.83 19.27
CA CYS A 139 15.35 3.10 19.16
C CYS A 139 15.84 4.00 20.30
N ALA A 140 17.14 3.89 20.63
CA ALA A 140 17.76 4.66 21.70
C ALA A 140 17.78 6.19 21.46
N ASP A 141 17.66 6.61 20.18
CA ASP A 141 17.57 8.02 19.78
C ASP A 141 16.16 8.62 19.92
N GLY A 142 15.21 7.86 20.48
CA GLY A 142 13.81 8.24 20.64
C GLY A 142 12.95 8.03 19.39
N SER A 143 13.52 7.56 18.28
CA SER A 143 12.76 7.17 17.11
C SER A 143 12.06 5.82 17.30
N ALA A 144 11.06 5.56 16.48
CA ALA A 144 10.40 4.26 16.46
C ALA A 144 10.15 3.82 15.03
N ILE A 145 10.16 2.50 14.83
CA ILE A 145 9.91 1.85 13.55
C ILE A 145 8.80 0.82 13.75
N VAL A 146 7.80 0.86 12.89
CA VAL A 146 6.84 -0.23 12.75
C VAL A 146 7.19 -1.01 11.49
N TRP A 147 7.61 -2.24 11.65
CA TRP A 147 7.89 -3.17 10.58
C TRP A 147 6.67 -4.01 10.28
N VAL A 148 6.27 -4.09 9.02
CA VAL A 148 5.29 -5.04 8.52
C VAL A 148 5.96 -6.01 7.56
N SER A 149 5.66 -7.29 7.65
CA SER A 149 6.36 -8.30 6.85
C SER A 149 5.53 -9.53 6.59
N GLU A 150 5.87 -10.21 5.50
CA GLU A 150 5.36 -11.55 5.22
C GLU A 150 6.38 -12.38 4.46
N ARG A 151 6.21 -13.68 4.52
CA ARG A 151 6.74 -14.62 3.53
C ARG A 151 5.61 -14.95 2.58
N GLU A 152 5.66 -14.39 1.35
CA GLU A 152 4.63 -14.65 0.38
C GLU A 152 4.64 -16.12 -0.08
N ARG A 153 3.45 -16.65 -0.41
CA ARG A 153 3.27 -18.09 -0.57
C ARG A 153 3.52 -18.62 -1.98
N MET A 154 3.56 -17.74 -2.99
CA MET A 154 3.73 -18.16 -4.38
C MET A 154 5.18 -18.49 -4.71
N PHE A 155 6.10 -17.58 -4.36
CA PHE A 155 7.54 -17.69 -4.68
C PHE A 155 8.40 -17.81 -3.43
N HIS A 156 7.78 -17.80 -2.24
CA HIS A 156 8.43 -17.92 -0.93
C HIS A 156 9.43 -16.80 -0.59
N GLN A 157 9.32 -15.68 -1.26
CA GLN A 157 10.14 -14.50 -0.98
C GLN A 157 9.64 -13.81 0.30
N LYS A 158 10.57 -13.20 1.04
CA LYS A 158 10.22 -12.38 2.21
C LYS A 158 10.36 -10.91 1.85
N GLY A 159 9.27 -10.17 2.01
CA GLY A 159 9.22 -8.73 1.91
C GLY A 159 8.90 -8.09 3.26
N MET A 160 9.48 -6.91 3.49
CA MET A 160 9.21 -6.08 4.66
C MET A 160 9.12 -4.61 4.24
N ALA A 161 8.23 -3.86 4.88
CA ALA A 161 8.23 -2.41 4.88
C ALA A 161 8.36 -1.89 6.31
N GLY A 162 9.23 -0.93 6.54
CA GLY A 162 9.43 -0.28 7.83
C GLY A 162 9.02 1.19 7.76
N PHE A 163 8.22 1.64 8.71
CA PHE A 163 7.73 3.00 8.83
C PHE A 163 8.41 3.65 10.02
N THR A 164 9.24 4.66 9.77
CA THR A 164 10.01 5.31 10.83
C THR A 164 9.54 6.74 11.05
N LEU A 165 9.26 7.08 12.31
CA LEU A 165 9.19 8.45 12.77
C LEU A 165 10.38 8.77 13.66
N ARG A 166 10.86 10.02 13.58
CA ARG A 166 11.94 10.54 14.43
C ARG A 166 11.47 11.75 15.22
N PRO A 167 12.01 11.94 16.43
CA PRO A 167 11.78 13.18 17.18
C PRO A 167 12.21 14.41 16.37
N GLY A 168 11.43 15.48 16.43
CA GLY A 168 11.78 16.74 15.80
C GLY A 168 11.72 16.77 14.27
N ARG A 169 11.15 15.75 13.59
CA ARG A 169 11.09 15.67 12.12
C ARG A 169 9.67 15.47 11.61
N ALA A 170 9.26 16.29 10.65
CA ALA A 170 7.99 16.17 9.94
C ALA A 170 8.10 15.25 8.71
N VAL A 171 8.66 14.04 8.89
CA VAL A 171 8.93 13.08 7.81
C VAL A 171 8.52 11.69 8.26
N LEU A 172 7.77 10.98 7.42
CA LEU A 172 7.58 9.52 7.50
C LEU A 172 8.60 8.87 6.58
N GLU A 173 9.61 8.23 7.17
CA GLU A 173 10.61 7.48 6.41
C GLU A 173 10.08 6.07 6.13
N ILE A 174 10.29 5.59 4.90
CA ILE A 174 9.86 4.26 4.47
C ILE A 174 11.10 3.47 4.04
N GLN A 175 11.25 2.26 4.60
CA GLN A 175 12.32 1.34 4.28
C GLN A 175 11.76 0.04 3.71
N GLY A 176 12.37 -0.48 2.65
CA GLY A 176 12.08 -1.81 2.11
C GLY A 176 13.21 -2.78 2.44
N LYS A 177 12.87 -4.00 2.86
CA LYS A 177 13.82 -5.12 2.97
C LYS A 177 13.28 -6.32 2.21
N LEU A 178 14.15 -6.92 1.40
CA LEU A 178 13.80 -8.01 0.51
C LEU A 178 14.79 -9.14 0.74
N TYR A 179 14.26 -10.36 0.86
CA TYR A 179 15.07 -11.54 1.05
C TYR A 179 14.54 -12.70 0.20
N ASN A 180 15.44 -13.29 -0.60
CA ASN A 180 15.16 -14.50 -1.34
C ASN A 180 15.76 -15.70 -0.60
N PRO A 181 14.96 -16.50 0.12
CA PRO A 181 15.45 -17.71 0.81
C PRO A 181 15.53 -18.92 -0.10
N THR A 182 15.17 -18.78 -1.38
CA THR A 182 15.19 -19.90 -2.33
C THR A 182 16.57 -20.07 -2.99
N PRO A 183 16.94 -21.26 -3.46
CA PRO A 183 18.23 -21.50 -4.07
C PRO A 183 18.35 -20.98 -5.51
N ILE A 184 17.28 -20.42 -6.06
CA ILE A 184 17.24 -19.92 -7.43
C ILE A 184 17.02 -18.41 -7.48
N PRO A 185 17.51 -17.69 -8.50
CA PRO A 185 17.19 -16.29 -8.72
C PRO A 185 15.68 -16.09 -8.88
N GLN A 186 15.16 -15.04 -8.27
CA GLN A 186 13.75 -14.66 -8.34
C GLN A 186 13.62 -13.25 -8.91
N THR A 187 12.57 -13.02 -9.70
CA THR A 187 12.19 -11.67 -10.12
C THR A 187 11.48 -10.97 -8.96
N PHE A 188 11.76 -9.70 -8.81
CA PHE A 188 11.18 -8.89 -7.76
C PHE A 188 10.75 -7.52 -8.30
N LEU A 189 9.52 -7.16 -7.99
CA LEU A 189 8.99 -5.82 -8.16
C LEU A 189 8.52 -5.32 -6.79
N TRP A 190 9.15 -4.26 -6.29
CA TRP A 190 8.70 -3.56 -5.08
C TRP A 190 8.24 -2.15 -5.45
N TRP A 191 7.11 -1.75 -4.95
CA TRP A 191 6.59 -0.41 -5.14
C TRP A 191 5.66 0.01 -4.02
N ALA A 192 5.62 1.31 -3.74
CA ALA A 192 4.67 1.95 -2.88
C ALA A 192 3.60 2.65 -3.73
N ASN A 193 2.36 2.57 -3.30
CA ASN A 193 1.21 3.19 -3.95
C ASN A 193 0.55 4.21 -3.02
N PRO A 194 1.13 5.41 -2.86
CA PRO A 194 0.53 6.47 -2.07
C PRO A 194 -0.63 7.11 -2.82
N ALA A 195 -1.75 7.27 -2.12
CA ALA A 195 -2.88 8.05 -2.61
C ALA A 195 -2.82 9.47 -2.07
N VAL A 196 -3.18 10.45 -2.89
CA VAL A 196 -3.29 11.85 -2.50
C VAL A 196 -4.64 12.41 -2.94
N ALA A 197 -5.17 13.37 -2.21
CA ALA A 197 -6.34 14.11 -2.65
C ALA A 197 -5.95 14.94 -3.90
N VAL A 198 -6.87 15.03 -4.87
CA VAL A 198 -6.65 15.78 -6.11
C VAL A 198 -7.80 16.76 -6.33
N ASN A 199 -7.47 17.97 -6.72
CA ASN A 199 -8.40 19.01 -7.16
C ASN A 199 -7.70 19.93 -8.17
N ASP A 200 -8.41 20.91 -8.72
CA ASP A 200 -7.90 21.81 -9.76
C ASP A 200 -6.68 22.67 -9.34
N ALA A 201 -6.41 22.78 -8.03
CA ALA A 201 -5.25 23.48 -7.50
C ALA A 201 -4.02 22.56 -7.28
N TYR A 202 -4.12 21.27 -7.59
CA TYR A 202 -3.01 20.32 -7.43
C TYR A 202 -2.06 20.41 -8.62
N GLN A 203 -0.78 20.39 -8.30
CA GLN A 203 0.30 20.31 -9.29
C GLN A 203 1.27 19.20 -8.88
N SER A 204 1.60 18.34 -9.83
CA SER A 204 2.69 17.36 -9.65
C SER A 204 4.03 18.06 -9.84
N VAL A 205 4.94 17.86 -8.89
CA VAL A 205 6.31 18.40 -8.94
C VAL A 205 7.28 17.26 -8.88
N PHE A 206 8.23 17.23 -9.81
CA PHE A 206 9.22 16.16 -9.94
C PHE A 206 10.63 16.74 -9.85
N PRO A 207 11.65 15.92 -9.49
CA PRO A 207 13.04 16.33 -9.61
C PRO A 207 13.39 16.79 -11.03
N ALA A 208 14.29 17.75 -11.17
CA ALA A 208 14.61 18.38 -12.44
C ALA A 208 15.24 17.43 -13.50
N ASP A 209 15.77 16.30 -13.06
CA ASP A 209 16.36 15.24 -13.89
C ASP A 209 15.34 14.20 -14.36
N VAL A 210 14.07 14.27 -13.90
CA VAL A 210 12.99 13.40 -14.39
C VAL A 210 12.50 13.94 -15.73
N ASN A 211 12.92 13.29 -16.81
CA ASN A 211 12.63 13.70 -18.21
C ASN A 211 11.93 12.62 -19.03
N ALA A 212 11.66 11.47 -18.44
CA ALA A 212 10.95 10.37 -19.07
C ALA A 212 10.09 9.61 -18.05
N VAL A 213 9.03 9.02 -18.52
CA VAL A 213 8.13 8.15 -17.75
C VAL A 213 7.84 6.87 -18.53
N PHE A 214 7.78 5.77 -17.80
CA PHE A 214 7.35 4.49 -18.36
C PHE A 214 5.82 4.41 -18.35
N ASP A 215 5.24 4.20 -19.52
CA ASP A 215 3.81 3.98 -19.66
C ASP A 215 3.44 2.57 -19.23
N HIS A 216 2.75 2.46 -18.11
CA HIS A 216 2.37 1.19 -17.52
C HIS A 216 1.42 0.36 -18.41
N GLY A 217 0.49 1.02 -19.11
CA GLY A 217 -0.49 0.35 -19.95
C GLY A 217 0.10 -0.14 -21.28
N LYS A 218 0.79 0.74 -22.00
CA LYS A 218 1.40 0.44 -23.29
C LYS A 218 2.78 -0.17 -23.21
N ARG A 219 3.41 -0.11 -22.03
CA ARG A 219 4.81 -0.52 -21.81
C ARG A 219 5.80 0.19 -22.72
N ASP A 220 5.58 1.48 -22.89
CA ASP A 220 6.38 2.39 -23.71
C ASP A 220 7.00 3.49 -22.84
N VAL A 221 7.96 4.22 -23.37
CA VAL A 221 8.62 5.34 -22.70
C VAL A 221 8.22 6.63 -23.36
N SER A 222 7.72 7.56 -22.57
CA SER A 222 7.30 8.89 -23.03
C SER A 222 8.13 9.98 -22.38
N ARG A 223 8.20 11.14 -23.05
CA ARG A 223 8.79 12.34 -22.46
C ARG A 223 7.94 12.85 -21.30
N TYR A 224 8.61 13.43 -20.33
CA TYR A 224 8.00 13.92 -19.11
C TYR A 224 8.78 15.15 -18.59
N PRO A 225 8.19 16.14 -17.87
CA PRO A 225 6.80 16.23 -17.44
C PRO A 225 5.83 16.80 -18.47
N ILE A 226 6.30 17.29 -19.59
CA ILE A 226 5.46 17.87 -20.64
C ILE A 226 4.97 16.72 -21.52
N ALA A 227 3.71 16.34 -21.32
CA ALA A 227 3.04 15.35 -22.13
C ALA A 227 2.69 15.97 -23.51
N THR A 228 2.89 15.20 -24.57
CA THR A 228 2.51 15.55 -25.93
C THR A 228 1.84 14.37 -26.61
N GLY A 229 0.85 14.63 -27.46
CA GLY A 229 0.14 13.61 -28.20
C GLY A 229 -1.02 12.99 -27.45
N THR A 230 -1.54 11.89 -27.99
CA THR A 230 -2.76 11.25 -27.50
C THR A 230 -2.47 9.97 -26.74
N TYR A 231 -3.08 9.81 -25.57
CA TYR A 231 -3.04 8.60 -24.73
C TYR A 231 -4.45 8.24 -24.30
N TYR A 232 -4.86 6.97 -24.54
CA TYR A 232 -6.25 6.48 -24.31
C TYR A 232 -7.34 7.43 -24.85
N LYS A 233 -7.16 7.95 -26.07
CA LYS A 233 -8.06 8.90 -26.76
C LYS A 233 -8.13 10.29 -26.13
N MET A 234 -7.32 10.59 -25.12
CA MET A 234 -7.15 11.93 -24.58
C MET A 234 -5.98 12.62 -25.24
N ASP A 235 -6.17 13.82 -25.73
CA ASP A 235 -5.12 14.67 -26.26
C ASP A 235 -4.49 15.46 -25.10
N TYR A 236 -3.17 15.36 -24.98
CA TYR A 236 -2.37 16.02 -23.95
C TYR A 236 -1.45 17.11 -24.52
N SER A 237 -1.57 17.45 -25.79
CA SER A 237 -0.78 18.53 -26.42
C SER A 237 -1.32 19.93 -26.13
#